data_6d5e3e5d0a64c3f9ce5d2549479e92d4
#
_entry.id   6d5e3e5d0a64c3f9ce5d2549479e92d4
#
_cell.length_a   1.000
_cell.length_b   1.000
_cell.length_c   1.000
_cell.angle_alpha   90.00
_cell.angle_beta   90.00
_cell.angle_gamma   90.00
#
_symmetry.space_group_name_H-M   'P 1'
#
loop_
_entity.id
_entity.type
_entity.pdbx_description
1 polymer ?
#
loop_
_entity_poly.entity_id
_entity_poly.type
_entity_poly.pdbx_seq_one_letter_code
_entity_poly.pdbx_strand_id
1 'polypeptide(L)'
;MLSEENLIIQLDEAKRTLTNVRPAIEELKNALRIEELDRQIQELEAKTLVPDFWSRDDSGKILQQIKDKKTTIERYDELCSRLEDTLVLIDMGIEENDESVVDEVVSEVKEILDTEEKMRLETLLTGEYDHNNAILSFHPGAGGTEAQDWAQMLYRMYTRWGEAHGYTVKLMDWLDGDAAGIKSAVISIEGVNAYGFLKSENGVHRLVRVSPFDASGRRQTSFASVEVMPEFDDMNDNIEIREEDLEITAHRSSGAGGQHINKTDSAIRILHKPTGIVVGCQTQRSQLQNKEYAMRMLKSKLMEIKQRENLQKIDDIKGVKTDIEWGSQIRSYVFMPYTLAKDTRTGFEITDINSVMDGNIDGFINAYLKMTSSKENV
;
A
#
# COMPACT_ATOMS: atom_id res chain seq x y z
N MET A 1 10.73 33.62 32.16
CA MET A 1 10.52 32.86 33.39
C MET A 1 9.05 32.53 33.46
N LEU A 2 8.68 31.31 33.20
CA LEU A 2 7.37 30.77 33.53
C LEU A 2 7.33 30.69 35.05
N SER A 3 6.24 31.06 35.72
CA SER A 3 6.14 30.95 37.19
C SER A 3 6.14 29.47 37.56
N GLU A 4 6.69 29.10 38.72
CA GLU A 4 6.69 27.69 39.26
C GLU A 4 5.31 27.05 39.19
N GLU A 5 4.23 27.83 39.41
CA GLU A 5 2.83 27.37 39.28
C GLU A 5 2.49 26.93 37.83
N ASN A 6 3.09 27.55 36.80
CA ASN A 6 2.81 27.24 35.39
C ASN A 6 3.53 25.94 34.96
N LEU A 7 4.66 25.64 35.58
CA LEU A 7 5.43 24.43 35.39
C LEU A 7 4.67 23.18 35.84
N ILE A 8 4.25 23.20 37.13
CA ILE A 8 3.51 22.09 37.73
C ILE A 8 2.22 21.85 36.94
N ILE A 9 1.55 22.90 36.49
CA ILE A 9 0.33 22.77 35.68
C ILE A 9 0.62 22.05 34.35
N GLN A 10 1.72 22.36 33.66
CA GLN A 10 2.07 21.69 32.41
C GLN A 10 2.41 20.21 32.59
N LEU A 11 3.17 19.87 33.63
CA LEU A 11 3.49 18.49 33.96
C LEU A 11 2.24 17.70 34.40
N ASP A 12 1.34 18.30 35.16
CA ASP A 12 0.08 17.69 35.56
C ASP A 12 -0.86 17.47 34.36
N GLU A 13 -0.92 18.42 33.40
CA GLU A 13 -1.66 18.25 32.16
C GLU A 13 -1.08 17.12 31.30
N ALA A 14 0.26 17.06 31.18
CA ALA A 14 0.95 15.98 30.49
C ALA A 14 0.65 14.61 31.13
N LYS A 15 0.77 14.51 32.45
CA LYS A 15 0.44 13.29 33.21
C LYS A 15 -1.00 12.85 32.98
N ARG A 16 -1.94 13.78 33.05
CA ARG A 16 -3.36 13.53 32.83
C ARG A 16 -3.61 13.03 31.39
N THR A 17 -2.95 13.63 30.41
CA THR A 17 -3.06 13.24 29.01
C THR A 17 -2.57 11.81 28.80
N LEU A 18 -1.40 11.46 29.31
CA LEU A 18 -0.84 10.10 29.21
C LEU A 18 -1.69 9.07 29.97
N THR A 19 -2.20 9.43 31.15
CA THR A 19 -3.10 8.54 31.92
C THR A 19 -4.40 8.26 31.16
N ASN A 20 -4.93 9.26 30.45
CA ASN A 20 -6.15 9.10 29.66
C ASN A 20 -5.93 8.27 28.38
N VAL A 21 -4.73 8.29 27.80
CA VAL A 21 -4.42 7.53 26.58
C VAL A 21 -3.98 6.09 26.88
N ARG A 22 -3.54 5.80 28.10
CA ARG A 22 -3.07 4.47 28.51
C ARG A 22 -4.06 3.34 28.17
N PRO A 23 -5.37 3.44 28.48
CA PRO A 23 -6.33 2.40 28.08
C PRO A 23 -6.39 2.17 26.57
N ALA A 24 -6.27 3.23 25.76
CA ALA A 24 -6.26 3.11 24.31
C ALA A 24 -5.02 2.36 23.80
N ILE A 25 -3.84 2.60 24.42
CA ILE A 25 -2.62 1.85 24.14
C ILE A 25 -2.76 0.38 24.56
N GLU A 26 -3.40 0.10 25.69
CA GLU A 26 -3.68 -1.28 26.12
C GLU A 26 -4.65 -2.00 25.16
N GLU A 27 -5.65 -1.29 24.62
CA GLU A 27 -6.56 -1.83 23.60
C GLU A 27 -5.84 -2.12 22.28
N LEU A 28 -4.79 -1.37 21.92
CA LEU A 28 -3.96 -1.63 20.74
C LEU A 28 -3.33 -3.03 20.74
N LYS A 29 -2.99 -3.57 21.91
CA LYS A 29 -2.47 -4.94 22.04
C LYS A 29 -3.40 -5.96 21.40
N ASN A 30 -4.69 -5.82 21.69
CA ASN A 30 -5.72 -6.71 21.16
C ASN A 30 -6.03 -6.43 19.68
N ALA A 31 -6.08 -5.14 19.30
CA ALA A 31 -6.36 -4.72 17.92
C ALA A 31 -5.25 -5.14 16.95
N LEU A 32 -3.99 -5.02 17.35
CA LEU A 32 -2.81 -5.48 16.62
C LEU A 32 -2.60 -6.99 16.71
N ARG A 33 -3.36 -7.68 17.58
CA ARG A 33 -3.23 -9.13 17.81
C ARG A 33 -1.80 -9.55 18.18
N ILE A 34 -1.14 -8.81 19.07
CA ILE A 34 0.28 -9.01 19.42
C ILE A 34 0.59 -10.46 19.81
N GLU A 35 -0.28 -11.10 20.60
CA GLU A 35 -0.10 -12.51 21.00
C GLU A 35 -0.20 -13.49 19.82
N GLU A 36 -1.02 -13.19 18.83
CA GLU A 36 -1.13 -13.97 17.61
C GLU A 36 0.09 -13.77 16.70
N LEU A 37 0.59 -12.52 16.60
CA LEU A 37 1.82 -12.23 15.86
C LEU A 37 3.01 -12.97 16.44
N ASP A 38 3.16 -12.99 17.77
CA ASP A 38 4.25 -13.72 18.44
C ASP A 38 4.19 -15.22 18.14
N ARG A 39 3.00 -15.83 18.22
CA ARG A 39 2.81 -17.23 17.84
C ARG A 39 3.19 -17.50 16.37
N GLN A 40 2.76 -16.62 15.47
CA GLN A 40 3.08 -16.75 14.03
C GLN A 40 4.59 -16.61 13.77
N ILE A 41 5.27 -15.72 14.50
CA ILE A 41 6.73 -15.59 14.43
C ILE A 41 7.40 -16.91 14.82
N GLN A 42 6.99 -17.51 15.93
CA GLN A 42 7.54 -18.79 16.40
C GLN A 42 7.32 -19.92 15.37
N GLU A 43 6.13 -19.97 14.75
CA GLU A 43 5.84 -20.94 13.68
C GLU A 43 6.71 -20.72 12.43
N LEU A 44 6.91 -19.46 12.03
CA LEU A 44 7.75 -19.11 10.89
C LEU A 44 9.24 -19.36 11.19
N GLU A 45 9.71 -19.02 12.38
CA GLU A 45 11.08 -19.31 12.81
C GLU A 45 11.35 -20.82 12.86
N ALA A 46 10.38 -21.63 13.31
CA ALA A 46 10.52 -23.08 13.27
C ALA A 46 10.72 -23.61 11.83
N LYS A 47 10.10 -22.97 10.82
CA LYS A 47 10.32 -23.30 9.40
C LYS A 47 11.73 -22.93 8.93
N THR A 48 12.38 -21.92 9.51
CA THR A 48 13.77 -21.55 9.13
C THR A 48 14.82 -22.53 9.63
N LEU A 49 14.50 -23.35 10.63
CA LEU A 49 15.42 -24.35 11.20
C LEU A 49 15.58 -25.62 10.34
N VAL A 50 14.76 -25.78 9.29
CA VAL A 50 14.84 -26.94 8.39
C VAL A 50 16.10 -26.83 7.52
N PRO A 51 16.93 -27.89 7.37
CA PRO A 51 18.21 -27.82 6.64
C PRO A 51 18.12 -27.27 5.21
N ASP A 52 17.01 -27.54 4.50
CA ASP A 52 16.79 -27.13 3.11
C ASP A 52 16.15 -25.73 2.98
N PHE A 53 15.95 -25.01 4.08
CA PHE A 53 15.29 -23.70 4.07
C PHE A 53 15.94 -22.70 3.11
N TRP A 54 17.27 -22.62 3.13
CA TRP A 54 18.03 -21.64 2.34
C TRP A 54 18.04 -21.91 0.82
N SER A 55 17.66 -23.10 0.41
CA SER A 55 17.53 -23.49 -1.01
C SER A 55 16.11 -23.27 -1.57
N ARG A 56 15.16 -22.86 -0.73
CA ARG A 56 13.76 -22.65 -1.12
C ARG A 56 13.57 -21.25 -1.71
N ASP A 57 12.76 -21.17 -2.75
CA ASP A 57 12.41 -19.91 -3.42
C ASP A 57 11.61 -18.94 -2.50
N ASP A 58 10.94 -19.47 -1.48
CA ASP A 58 10.12 -18.71 -0.53
C ASP A 58 10.87 -18.23 0.72
N SER A 59 12.15 -18.60 0.89
CA SER A 59 12.96 -18.27 2.08
C SER A 59 13.02 -16.76 2.36
N GLY A 60 13.22 -15.94 1.32
CA GLY A 60 13.24 -14.48 1.45
C GLY A 60 11.92 -13.89 1.93
N LYS A 61 10.79 -14.41 1.42
CA LYS A 61 9.44 -13.98 1.83
C LYS A 61 9.16 -14.33 3.30
N ILE A 62 9.55 -15.53 3.73
CA ILE A 62 9.38 -15.96 5.13
C ILE A 62 10.19 -15.06 6.07
N LEU A 63 11.43 -14.75 5.72
CA LEU A 63 12.27 -13.86 6.53
C LEU A 63 11.70 -12.43 6.59
N GLN A 64 11.17 -11.92 5.47
CA GLN A 64 10.53 -10.62 5.45
C GLN A 64 9.28 -10.61 6.34
N GLN A 65 8.43 -11.63 6.27
CA GLN A 65 7.26 -11.76 7.14
C GLN A 65 7.61 -11.80 8.63
N ILE A 66 8.68 -12.52 9.00
CA ILE A 66 9.18 -12.54 10.38
C ILE A 66 9.61 -11.13 10.80
N LYS A 67 10.38 -10.44 9.95
CA LYS A 67 10.86 -9.09 10.23
C LYS A 67 9.69 -8.12 10.42
N ASP A 68 8.72 -8.11 9.51
CA ASP A 68 7.58 -7.18 9.56
C ASP A 68 6.75 -7.38 10.83
N LYS A 69 6.49 -8.65 11.21
CA LYS A 69 5.77 -8.99 12.45
C LYS A 69 6.54 -8.59 13.70
N LYS A 70 7.85 -8.84 13.73
CA LYS A 70 8.72 -8.40 14.84
C LYS A 70 8.73 -6.88 14.98
N THR A 71 8.87 -6.16 13.89
CA THR A 71 8.84 -4.70 13.88
C THR A 71 7.53 -4.16 14.46
N THR A 72 6.39 -4.80 14.17
CA THR A 72 5.11 -4.39 14.75
C THR A 72 5.08 -4.58 16.27
N ILE A 73 5.59 -5.72 16.78
CA ILE A 73 5.68 -5.98 18.23
C ILE A 73 6.64 -5.00 18.89
N GLU A 74 7.84 -4.83 18.32
CA GLU A 74 8.87 -3.92 18.84
C GLU A 74 8.35 -2.48 18.95
N ARG A 75 7.63 -1.98 17.95
CA ARG A 75 7.01 -0.64 17.97
C ARG A 75 5.96 -0.50 19.08
N TYR A 76 5.17 -1.55 19.31
CA TYR A 76 4.19 -1.56 20.39
C TYR A 76 4.88 -1.54 21.76
N ASP A 77 5.89 -2.38 21.97
CA ASP A 77 6.64 -2.46 23.22
C ASP A 77 7.40 -1.16 23.49
N GLU A 78 7.98 -0.54 22.46
CA GLU A 78 8.62 0.77 22.55
C GLU A 78 7.63 1.85 22.95
N LEU A 79 6.42 1.88 22.37
CA LEU A 79 5.37 2.82 22.75
C LEU A 79 4.98 2.66 24.23
N CYS A 80 4.84 1.43 24.70
CA CYS A 80 4.54 1.14 26.11
C CYS A 80 5.67 1.60 27.04
N SER A 81 6.94 1.31 26.68
CA SER A 81 8.11 1.73 27.46
C SER A 81 8.19 3.26 27.56
N ARG A 82 8.07 3.95 26.42
CA ARG A 82 8.07 5.42 26.37
C ARG A 82 6.98 6.04 27.23
N LEU A 83 5.77 5.46 27.22
CA LEU A 83 4.68 5.91 28.08
C LEU A 83 5.05 5.82 29.57
N GLU A 84 5.58 4.67 30.01
CA GLU A 84 5.95 4.46 31.42
C GLU A 84 7.14 5.36 31.82
N ASP A 85 8.17 5.43 30.98
CA ASP A 85 9.36 6.24 31.23
C ASP A 85 9.00 7.73 31.33
N THR A 86 8.12 8.23 30.45
CA THR A 86 7.65 9.63 30.49
C THR A 86 6.82 9.90 31.74
N LEU A 87 5.99 8.97 32.19
CA LEU A 87 5.25 9.13 33.44
C LEU A 87 6.18 9.21 34.65
N VAL A 88 7.25 8.39 34.69
CA VAL A 88 8.27 8.45 35.74
C VAL A 88 9.01 9.79 35.69
N LEU A 89 9.40 10.26 34.49
CA LEU A 89 10.08 11.55 34.31
C LEU A 89 9.22 12.72 34.80
N ILE A 90 7.89 12.68 34.53
CA ILE A 90 6.94 13.68 35.04
C ILE A 90 6.91 13.67 36.57
N ASP A 91 6.81 12.49 37.19
CA ASP A 91 6.75 12.37 38.64
C ASP A 91 8.04 12.91 39.28
N MET A 92 9.19 12.60 38.76
CA MET A 92 10.47 13.14 39.22
C MET A 92 10.53 14.66 39.05
N GLY A 93 10.12 15.21 37.90
CA GLY A 93 10.09 16.63 37.62
C GLY A 93 9.17 17.40 38.60
N ILE A 94 8.04 16.82 38.99
CA ILE A 94 7.13 17.42 39.98
C ILE A 94 7.75 17.37 41.38
N GLU A 95 8.37 16.24 41.77
CA GLU A 95 8.97 16.07 43.11
C GLU A 95 10.19 16.99 43.32
N GLU A 96 11.02 17.16 42.26
CA GLU A 96 12.24 17.95 42.35
C GLU A 96 12.05 19.43 41.96
N ASN A 97 10.85 19.82 41.49
CA ASN A 97 10.56 21.11 40.88
C ASN A 97 11.55 21.47 39.73
N ASP A 98 11.86 20.49 38.87
CA ASP A 98 12.82 20.65 37.78
C ASP A 98 12.14 21.17 36.50
N GLU A 99 12.39 22.45 36.18
CA GLU A 99 11.89 23.10 34.96
C GLU A 99 12.50 22.54 33.67
N SER A 100 13.68 21.93 33.76
CA SER A 100 14.43 21.51 32.56
C SER A 100 13.78 20.34 31.83
N VAL A 101 12.94 19.54 32.49
CA VAL A 101 12.29 18.38 31.91
C VAL A 101 11.00 18.71 31.14
N VAL A 102 10.45 19.93 31.27
CA VAL A 102 9.14 20.27 30.69
C VAL A 102 9.12 20.19 29.17
N ASP A 103 10.09 20.78 28.52
CA ASP A 103 10.16 20.78 27.05
C ASP A 103 10.32 19.35 26.51
N GLU A 104 11.11 18.51 27.19
CA GLU A 104 11.28 17.11 26.86
C GLU A 104 9.97 16.34 27.04
N VAL A 105 9.32 16.50 28.17
CA VAL A 105 8.01 15.84 28.46
C VAL A 105 6.96 16.26 27.44
N VAL A 106 6.82 17.53 27.12
CA VAL A 106 5.83 18.01 26.15
C VAL A 106 6.09 17.43 24.75
N SER A 107 7.36 17.37 24.33
CA SER A 107 7.73 16.75 23.08
C SER A 107 7.40 15.25 23.06
N GLU A 108 7.76 14.54 24.14
CA GLU A 108 7.57 13.11 24.27
C GLU A 108 6.08 12.72 24.30
N VAL A 109 5.26 13.48 25.03
CA VAL A 109 3.79 13.29 25.05
C VAL A 109 3.21 13.40 23.65
N LYS A 110 3.64 14.41 22.87
CA LYS A 110 3.18 14.57 21.51
C LYS A 110 3.57 13.38 20.62
N GLU A 111 4.80 12.90 20.73
CA GLU A 111 5.27 11.75 19.95
C GLU A 111 4.57 10.45 20.33
N ILE A 112 4.26 10.24 21.63
CA ILE A 112 3.48 9.09 22.09
C ILE A 112 2.07 9.12 21.49
N LEU A 113 1.40 10.28 21.51
CA LEU A 113 0.07 10.44 20.93
C LEU A 113 0.07 10.22 19.42
N ASP A 114 1.03 10.79 18.72
CA ASP A 114 1.17 10.62 17.27
C ASP A 114 1.45 9.16 16.89
N THR A 115 2.25 8.45 17.70
CA THR A 115 2.56 7.03 17.50
C THR A 115 1.35 6.13 17.78
N GLU A 116 0.61 6.39 18.87
CA GLU A 116 -0.64 5.69 19.19
C GLU A 116 -1.65 5.85 18.03
N GLU A 117 -1.87 7.08 17.56
CA GLU A 117 -2.81 7.33 16.48
C GLU A 117 -2.41 6.60 15.20
N LYS A 118 -1.11 6.62 14.82
CA LYS A 118 -0.60 5.88 13.65
C LYS A 118 -0.83 4.39 13.78
N MET A 119 -0.47 3.80 14.92
CA MET A 119 -0.66 2.36 15.13
C MET A 119 -2.13 1.97 15.15
N ARG A 120 -3.00 2.81 15.71
CA ARG A 120 -4.44 2.60 15.69
C ARG A 120 -5.02 2.64 14.28
N LEU A 121 -4.52 3.52 13.43
CA LEU A 121 -4.93 3.57 12.02
C LEU A 121 -4.48 2.34 11.24
N GLU A 122 -3.30 1.79 11.55
CA GLU A 122 -2.83 0.53 10.95
C GLU A 122 -3.80 -0.62 11.25
N THR A 123 -4.46 -0.64 12.40
CA THR A 123 -5.46 -1.68 12.73
C THR A 123 -6.73 -1.61 11.87
N LEU A 124 -6.98 -0.47 11.20
CA LEU A 124 -8.11 -0.30 10.28
C LEU A 124 -7.81 -0.84 8.87
N LEU A 125 -6.57 -1.25 8.62
CA LEU A 125 -6.15 -1.79 7.34
C LEU A 125 -6.43 -3.29 7.30
N THR A 126 -7.64 -3.66 6.90
CA THR A 126 -8.14 -5.04 6.89
C THR A 126 -8.22 -5.66 5.50
N GLY A 127 -7.96 -4.88 4.45
CA GLY A 127 -8.01 -5.33 3.06
C GLY A 127 -6.86 -6.29 2.70
N GLU A 128 -7.13 -7.23 1.81
CA GLU A 128 -6.19 -8.26 1.35
C GLU A 128 -4.84 -7.68 0.88
N TYR A 129 -4.87 -6.48 0.25
CA TYR A 129 -3.69 -5.84 -0.36
C TYR A 129 -3.16 -4.65 0.46
N ASP A 130 -3.76 -4.33 1.62
CA ASP A 130 -3.43 -3.13 2.39
C ASP A 130 -1.96 -3.09 2.83
N HIS A 131 -1.32 -4.25 3.00
CA HIS A 131 0.09 -4.35 3.39
C HIS A 131 1.09 -4.16 2.23
N ASN A 132 0.59 -4.09 0.99
CA ASN A 132 1.43 -4.02 -0.18
C ASN A 132 2.03 -2.61 -0.38
N ASN A 133 3.07 -2.54 -1.21
CA ASN A 133 3.53 -1.29 -1.81
C ASN A 133 2.41 -0.67 -2.65
N ALA A 134 2.51 0.64 -2.90
CA ALA A 134 1.55 1.36 -3.72
C ALA A 134 2.17 1.83 -5.04
N ILE A 135 1.41 1.71 -6.13
CA ILE A 135 1.73 2.31 -7.42
C ILE A 135 0.73 3.45 -7.64
N LEU A 136 1.25 4.67 -7.80
CA LEU A 136 0.44 5.86 -8.07
C LEU A 136 0.66 6.33 -9.50
N SER A 137 -0.44 6.52 -10.24
CA SER A 137 -0.44 7.08 -11.59
C SER A 137 -1.17 8.42 -11.59
N PHE A 138 -0.54 9.44 -12.19
CA PHE A 138 -1.05 10.81 -12.25
C PHE A 138 -1.43 11.15 -13.68
N HIS A 139 -2.67 11.59 -13.88
CA HIS A 139 -3.18 11.96 -15.20
C HIS A 139 -3.88 13.32 -15.15
N PRO A 140 -3.52 14.26 -16.05
CA PRO A 140 -4.26 15.50 -16.18
C PRO A 140 -5.65 15.23 -16.75
N GLY A 141 -6.65 15.93 -16.18
CA GLY A 141 -8.00 15.93 -16.68
C GLY A 141 -8.28 17.16 -17.57
N ALA A 142 -9.52 17.66 -17.52
CA ALA A 142 -9.89 18.88 -18.22
C ALA A 142 -9.14 20.10 -17.66
N GLY A 143 -8.57 20.94 -18.54
CA GLY A 143 -7.86 22.18 -18.15
C GLY A 143 -6.59 22.47 -18.95
N GLY A 144 -6.22 21.62 -19.92
CA GLY A 144 -5.05 21.84 -20.78
C GLY A 144 -3.73 21.93 -19.98
N THR A 145 -2.88 22.92 -20.28
CA THR A 145 -1.59 23.12 -19.60
C THR A 145 -1.74 23.27 -18.08
N GLU A 146 -2.82 23.91 -17.61
CA GLU A 146 -3.10 24.06 -16.19
C GLU A 146 -3.35 22.69 -15.49
N ALA A 147 -4.05 21.77 -16.17
CA ALA A 147 -4.27 20.42 -15.64
C ALA A 147 -2.97 19.59 -15.64
N GLN A 148 -2.08 19.80 -16.62
CA GLN A 148 -0.77 19.16 -16.68
C GLN A 148 0.12 19.64 -15.51
N ASP A 149 0.12 20.94 -15.23
CA ASP A 149 0.83 21.50 -14.07
C ASP A 149 0.24 21.00 -12.75
N TRP A 150 -1.11 20.92 -12.66
CA TRP A 150 -1.78 20.36 -11.48
C TRP A 150 -1.39 18.91 -11.21
N ALA A 151 -1.34 18.07 -12.23
CA ALA A 151 -0.89 16.69 -12.09
C ALA A 151 0.56 16.61 -11.57
N GLN A 152 1.44 17.50 -12.01
CA GLN A 152 2.81 17.59 -11.49
C GLN A 152 2.86 18.06 -10.03
N MET A 153 1.99 18.98 -9.64
CA MET A 153 1.88 19.41 -8.23
C MET A 153 1.44 18.26 -7.34
N LEU A 154 0.46 17.45 -7.76
CA LEU A 154 0.02 16.24 -7.03
C LEU A 154 1.16 15.21 -6.94
N TYR A 155 1.85 14.92 -8.02
CA TYR A 155 3.04 14.07 -8.01
C TYR A 155 4.03 14.49 -6.92
N ARG A 156 4.36 15.79 -6.86
CA ARG A 156 5.28 16.34 -5.85
C ARG A 156 4.73 16.17 -4.43
N MET A 157 3.44 16.41 -4.22
CA MET A 157 2.76 16.27 -2.93
C MET A 157 2.88 14.84 -2.38
N TYR A 158 2.55 13.84 -3.20
CA TYR A 158 2.63 12.43 -2.78
C TYR A 158 4.07 11.92 -2.64
N THR A 159 5.01 12.41 -3.46
CA THR A 159 6.43 12.10 -3.29
C THR A 159 6.92 12.59 -1.93
N ARG A 160 6.61 13.83 -1.55
CA ARG A 160 6.99 14.38 -0.25
C ARG A 160 6.33 13.66 0.92
N TRP A 161 5.06 13.30 0.77
CA TRP A 161 4.39 12.50 1.78
C TRP A 161 5.10 11.15 1.98
N GLY A 162 5.43 10.45 0.91
CA GLY A 162 6.15 9.17 0.98
C GLY A 162 7.51 9.31 1.66
N GLU A 163 8.31 10.31 1.26
CA GLU A 163 9.62 10.58 1.85
C GLU A 163 9.53 10.93 3.35
N ALA A 164 8.54 11.76 3.73
CA ALA A 164 8.32 12.15 5.12
C ALA A 164 7.92 10.97 6.03
N HIS A 165 7.29 9.93 5.46
CA HIS A 165 6.90 8.71 6.18
C HIS A 165 7.95 7.60 6.11
N GLY A 166 9.14 7.88 5.56
CA GLY A 166 10.23 6.91 5.45
C GLY A 166 10.01 5.83 4.39
N TYR A 167 9.06 6.02 3.47
CA TYR A 167 8.89 5.15 2.32
C TYR A 167 9.95 5.39 1.26
N THR A 168 10.30 4.35 0.51
CA THR A 168 11.16 4.48 -0.67
C THR A 168 10.30 4.84 -1.87
N VAL A 169 10.48 6.05 -2.41
CA VAL A 169 9.73 6.53 -3.59
C VAL A 169 10.59 6.36 -4.83
N LYS A 170 10.07 5.64 -5.84
CA LYS A 170 10.76 5.41 -7.12
C LYS A 170 9.92 5.91 -8.28
N LEU A 171 10.53 6.71 -9.14
CA LEU A 171 9.90 7.10 -10.42
C LEU A 171 9.97 5.90 -11.38
N MET A 172 8.80 5.47 -11.89
CA MET A 172 8.68 4.36 -12.82
C MET A 172 8.50 4.84 -14.26
N ASP A 173 7.66 5.87 -14.47
CA ASP A 173 7.42 6.45 -15.79
C ASP A 173 7.17 7.95 -15.68
N TRP A 174 7.57 8.68 -16.75
CA TRP A 174 7.42 10.11 -16.81
C TRP A 174 7.22 10.59 -18.23
N LEU A 175 6.16 11.33 -18.48
CA LEU A 175 5.88 11.97 -19.76
C LEU A 175 5.62 13.46 -19.57
N ASP A 176 6.51 14.28 -20.11
CA ASP A 176 6.43 15.75 -20.02
C ASP A 176 5.16 16.31 -20.67
N GLY A 177 4.66 17.40 -20.11
CA GLY A 177 3.61 18.22 -20.68
C GLY A 177 4.06 18.96 -21.94
N ASP A 178 3.10 19.53 -22.68
CA ASP A 178 3.41 20.22 -23.93
C ASP A 178 4.12 21.56 -23.72
N ALA A 179 3.80 22.29 -22.65
CA ALA A 179 4.37 23.58 -22.31
C ALA A 179 4.80 23.66 -20.85
N ALA A 180 4.12 22.96 -19.98
CA ALA A 180 4.43 22.84 -18.57
C ALA A 180 3.75 21.60 -17.98
N GLY A 181 4.19 21.14 -16.79
CA GLY A 181 3.60 20.02 -16.10
C GLY A 181 3.89 18.66 -16.76
N ILE A 182 3.03 17.68 -16.52
CA ILE A 182 3.16 16.31 -17.02
C ILE A 182 1.90 15.86 -17.75
N LYS A 183 2.06 15.00 -18.75
CA LYS A 183 0.97 14.24 -19.40
C LYS A 183 0.64 12.97 -18.63
N SER A 184 1.64 12.36 -18.04
CA SER A 184 1.49 11.26 -17.08
C SER A 184 2.76 11.13 -16.24
N ALA A 185 2.62 10.62 -15.02
CA ALA A 185 3.73 10.11 -14.24
C ALA A 185 3.26 8.89 -13.47
N VAL A 186 4.19 7.96 -13.21
CA VAL A 186 3.95 6.78 -12.38
C VAL A 186 5.07 6.67 -11.37
N ILE A 187 4.71 6.52 -10.09
CA ILE A 187 5.66 6.26 -9.00
C ILE A 187 5.29 4.98 -8.27
N SER A 188 6.29 4.29 -7.75
CA SER A 188 6.13 3.26 -6.72
C SER A 188 6.48 3.87 -5.36
N ILE A 189 5.65 3.62 -4.36
CA ILE A 189 5.90 3.95 -2.95
C ILE A 189 6.02 2.63 -2.20
N GLU A 190 7.26 2.28 -1.85
CA GLU A 190 7.60 1.00 -1.27
C GLU A 190 7.73 1.09 0.26
N GLY A 191 6.99 0.23 0.95
CA GLY A 191 7.02 0.07 2.40
C GLY A 191 5.72 -0.52 2.93
N VAL A 192 5.74 -0.93 4.18
CA VAL A 192 4.62 -1.61 4.83
C VAL A 192 3.38 -0.72 4.87
N ASN A 193 2.22 -1.25 4.46
CA ASN A 193 0.94 -0.57 4.46
C ASN A 193 0.82 0.64 3.50
N ALA A 194 1.78 0.85 2.58
CA ALA A 194 1.75 2.00 1.68
C ALA A 194 0.45 2.08 0.87
N TYR A 195 0.00 0.96 0.30
CA TYR A 195 -1.27 0.91 -0.42
C TYR A 195 -2.47 1.12 0.52
N GLY A 196 -2.46 0.51 1.71
CA GLY A 196 -3.55 0.63 2.68
C GLY A 196 -3.88 2.07 3.05
N PHE A 197 -2.87 2.92 3.22
CA PHE A 197 -3.04 4.34 3.47
C PHE A 197 -3.46 5.09 2.19
N LEU A 198 -2.76 4.86 1.09
CA LEU A 198 -2.92 5.64 -0.13
C LEU A 198 -4.15 5.27 -0.96
N LYS A 199 -4.76 4.09 -0.76
CA LYS A 199 -6.03 3.73 -1.43
C LYS A 199 -7.14 4.78 -1.23
N SER A 200 -7.08 5.52 -0.11
CA SER A 200 -7.99 6.63 0.19
C SER A 200 -7.86 7.80 -0.80
N GLU A 201 -6.69 7.92 -1.45
CA GLU A 201 -6.36 9.04 -2.33
C GLU A 201 -6.71 8.77 -3.81
N ASN A 202 -7.24 7.58 -4.10
CA ASN A 202 -7.67 7.20 -5.44
C ASN A 202 -8.88 8.03 -5.89
N GLY A 203 -8.73 8.79 -6.97
CA GLY A 203 -9.84 9.57 -7.53
C GLY A 203 -9.42 10.89 -8.17
N VAL A 204 -10.39 11.77 -8.36
CA VAL A 204 -10.23 13.06 -9.04
C VAL A 204 -9.96 14.17 -8.02
N HIS A 205 -8.95 14.97 -8.27
CA HIS A 205 -8.52 16.11 -7.46
C HIS A 205 -8.78 17.42 -8.23
N ARG A 206 -9.54 18.33 -7.62
CA ARG A 206 -9.95 19.60 -8.21
C ARG A 206 -9.08 20.75 -7.70
N LEU A 207 -8.45 21.48 -8.61
CA LEU A 207 -7.71 22.70 -8.32
C LEU A 207 -8.55 23.95 -8.65
N VAL A 208 -8.50 24.95 -7.78
CA VAL A 208 -9.06 26.29 -8.03
C VAL A 208 -8.01 27.34 -7.67
N ARG A 209 -7.41 27.96 -8.68
CA ARG A 209 -6.41 29.04 -8.49
C ARG A 209 -6.43 30.06 -9.62
N VAL A 210 -5.68 31.15 -9.47
CA VAL A 210 -5.31 32.00 -10.60
C VAL A 210 -4.22 31.28 -11.38
N SER A 211 -4.48 31.02 -12.67
CA SER A 211 -3.54 30.29 -13.51
C SER A 211 -2.31 31.12 -13.82
N PRO A 212 -1.08 30.60 -13.61
CA PRO A 212 0.15 31.27 -14.05
C PRO A 212 0.29 31.30 -15.59
N PHE A 213 -0.51 30.53 -16.31
CA PHE A 213 -0.50 30.44 -17.78
C PHE A 213 -1.57 31.34 -18.43
N ASP A 214 -2.46 31.96 -17.67
CA ASP A 214 -3.47 32.90 -18.17
C ASP A 214 -3.02 34.34 -17.93
N ALA A 215 -2.61 35.00 -19.01
CA ALA A 215 -2.21 36.42 -18.96
C ALA A 215 -3.28 37.38 -18.46
N SER A 216 -4.57 36.95 -18.49
CA SER A 216 -5.70 37.74 -17.95
C SER A 216 -5.88 37.61 -16.44
N GLY A 217 -5.14 36.74 -15.76
CA GLY A 217 -5.17 36.55 -14.31
C GLY A 217 -6.53 36.05 -13.78
N ARG A 218 -7.29 35.36 -14.58
CA ARG A 218 -8.59 34.82 -14.18
C ARG A 218 -8.45 33.57 -13.33
N ARG A 219 -9.37 33.41 -12.39
CA ARG A 219 -9.51 32.18 -11.61
C ARG A 219 -10.00 31.05 -12.51
N GLN A 220 -9.25 29.94 -12.52
CA GLN A 220 -9.57 28.76 -13.30
C GLN A 220 -9.76 27.54 -12.41
N THR A 221 -10.43 26.56 -12.96
CA THR A 221 -10.65 25.26 -12.32
C THR A 221 -10.08 24.18 -13.22
N SER A 222 -9.23 23.32 -12.67
CA SER A 222 -8.61 22.19 -13.37
C SER A 222 -8.75 20.92 -12.58
N PHE A 223 -8.69 19.80 -13.27
CA PHE A 223 -8.84 18.48 -12.69
C PHE A 223 -7.64 17.63 -13.05
N ALA A 224 -7.24 16.77 -12.11
CA ALA A 224 -6.29 15.69 -12.36
C ALA A 224 -6.75 14.46 -11.57
N SER A 225 -6.48 13.27 -12.09
CA SER A 225 -6.73 12.03 -11.37
C SER A 225 -5.45 11.46 -10.80
N VAL A 226 -5.59 10.88 -9.62
CA VAL A 226 -4.60 10.00 -9.01
C VAL A 226 -5.21 8.61 -8.98
N GLU A 227 -4.58 7.65 -9.65
CA GLU A 227 -4.96 6.26 -9.61
C GLU A 227 -3.99 5.54 -8.68
N VAL A 228 -4.51 4.85 -7.67
CA VAL A 228 -3.71 4.13 -6.68
C VAL A 228 -3.99 2.64 -6.80
N MET A 229 -2.94 1.86 -7.01
CA MET A 229 -3.02 0.41 -7.11
C MET A 229 -2.02 -0.26 -6.16
N PRO A 230 -2.34 -1.46 -5.65
CA PRO A 230 -1.35 -2.24 -4.95
C PRO A 230 -0.29 -2.76 -5.93
N GLU A 231 0.96 -2.80 -5.51
CA GLU A 231 1.98 -3.56 -6.21
C GLU A 231 1.78 -5.03 -5.88
N PHE A 232 1.49 -5.82 -6.91
CA PHE A 232 1.41 -7.27 -6.72
C PHE A 232 2.81 -7.85 -6.76
N ASP A 233 3.14 -8.60 -5.72
CA ASP A 233 4.35 -9.44 -5.72
C ASP A 233 4.22 -10.45 -6.82
N ASP A 234 4.74 -10.00 -8.08
CA ASP A 234 4.55 -10.62 -9.12
C ASP A 234 5.11 -11.51 -9.78
N MET A 235 4.86 -11.97 -10.60
CA MET A 235 5.41 -12.57 -11.82
C MET A 235 6.71 -13.36 -11.69
N ASN A 236 7.13 -13.78 -10.53
CA ASN A 236 8.03 -14.92 -10.46
C ASN A 236 7.26 -16.16 -10.85
N ASP A 237 7.24 -16.39 -12.15
CA ASP A 237 6.73 -17.36 -13.01
C ASP A 237 7.02 -18.81 -12.68
N ASN A 238 7.20 -19.17 -11.46
CA ASN A 238 7.19 -20.54 -11.03
C ASN A 238 5.77 -21.00 -10.73
N ILE A 239 5.00 -21.24 -11.83
CA ILE A 239 3.84 -22.10 -11.70
C ILE A 239 4.40 -23.48 -11.40
N GLU A 240 4.31 -23.89 -10.14
CA GLU A 240 4.66 -25.22 -9.69
C GLU A 240 3.56 -26.17 -10.15
N ILE A 241 3.85 -26.97 -11.16
CA ILE A 241 2.92 -27.98 -11.67
C ILE A 241 3.27 -29.29 -10.97
N ARG A 242 2.43 -29.72 -10.04
CA ARG A 242 2.63 -30.98 -9.32
C ARG A 242 2.31 -32.15 -10.22
N GLU A 243 3.12 -33.20 -10.18
CA GLU A 243 2.86 -34.42 -11.00
C GLU A 243 1.52 -35.10 -10.66
N GLU A 244 1.06 -35.01 -9.42
CA GLU A 244 -0.22 -35.51 -8.94
C GLU A 244 -1.45 -34.83 -9.58
N ASP A 245 -1.28 -33.59 -10.02
CA ASP A 245 -2.31 -32.78 -10.68
C ASP A 245 -2.39 -33.06 -12.19
N LEU A 246 -1.48 -33.88 -12.71
CA LEU A 246 -1.42 -34.21 -14.13
C LEU A 246 -1.95 -35.59 -14.41
N GLU A 247 -2.71 -35.71 -15.50
CA GLU A 247 -3.02 -36.98 -16.14
C GLU A 247 -2.36 -37.00 -17.51
N ILE A 248 -1.32 -37.83 -17.65
CA ILE A 248 -0.52 -37.92 -18.87
C ILE A 248 -0.88 -39.17 -19.60
N THR A 249 -1.40 -39.06 -20.81
CA THR A 249 -1.78 -40.22 -21.67
C THR A 249 -0.97 -40.19 -22.95
N ALA A 250 -0.40 -41.34 -23.29
CA ALA A 250 0.27 -41.54 -24.56
C ALA A 250 -0.70 -42.21 -25.56
N HIS A 251 -0.69 -41.74 -26.80
CA HIS A 251 -1.52 -42.28 -27.86
C HIS A 251 -0.78 -42.29 -29.21
N ARG A 252 -1.35 -42.98 -30.17
CA ARG A 252 -0.77 -43.00 -31.52
C ARG A 252 -1.01 -41.67 -32.21
N SER A 253 0.03 -41.13 -32.85
CA SER A 253 -0.11 -39.92 -33.64
C SER A 253 -1.03 -40.18 -34.85
N SER A 254 -2.01 -39.29 -35.05
CA SER A 254 -2.88 -39.33 -36.25
C SER A 254 -2.33 -38.42 -37.31
N GLY A 255 -1.91 -38.98 -38.44
CA GLY A 255 -1.43 -38.23 -39.61
C GLY A 255 -1.05 -39.14 -40.80
N ALA A 256 -1.01 -38.57 -42.00
CA ALA A 256 -0.55 -39.26 -43.22
C ALA A 256 0.98 -39.44 -43.15
N GLY A 257 1.43 -40.63 -42.72
CA GLY A 257 2.84 -40.97 -42.60
C GLY A 257 3.07 -42.48 -42.62
N GLY A 258 4.24 -42.91 -43.07
CA GLY A 258 4.61 -44.30 -43.34
C GLY A 258 4.59 -45.25 -42.10
N GLN A 259 4.97 -46.51 -42.30
CA GLN A 259 4.84 -47.64 -41.34
C GLN A 259 5.40 -47.39 -39.93
N HIS A 260 6.21 -46.38 -39.69
CA HIS A 260 6.78 -46.09 -38.37
C HIS A 260 5.83 -45.30 -37.44
N ILE A 261 4.96 -44.48 -38.04
CA ILE A 261 4.00 -43.62 -37.26
C ILE A 261 2.85 -44.43 -36.65
N ASN A 262 2.53 -45.56 -37.28
CA ASN A 262 1.41 -46.42 -36.83
C ASN A 262 1.78 -47.48 -35.78
N LYS A 263 3.05 -47.54 -35.35
CA LYS A 263 3.50 -48.59 -34.40
C LYS A 263 3.96 -48.11 -33.05
N THR A 264 4.17 -46.81 -32.86
CA THR A 264 4.66 -46.24 -31.59
C THR A 264 3.72 -45.20 -31.05
N ASP A 265 3.38 -45.31 -29.74
CA ASP A 265 2.56 -44.34 -29.02
C ASP A 265 3.40 -43.13 -28.63
N SER A 266 3.77 -42.29 -29.62
CA SER A 266 4.66 -41.13 -29.43
C SER A 266 3.93 -39.82 -29.12
N ALA A 267 2.63 -39.71 -29.42
CA ALA A 267 1.84 -38.55 -29.10
C ALA A 267 1.47 -38.52 -27.60
N ILE A 268 1.62 -37.35 -26.98
CA ILE A 268 1.34 -37.11 -25.56
C ILE A 268 0.16 -36.16 -25.44
N ARG A 269 -0.76 -36.48 -24.52
CA ARG A 269 -1.83 -35.61 -24.07
C ARG A 269 -1.71 -35.46 -22.55
N ILE A 270 -1.73 -34.24 -22.08
CA ILE A 270 -1.68 -33.88 -20.66
C ILE A 270 -2.98 -33.18 -20.30
N LEU A 271 -3.66 -33.66 -19.28
CA LEU A 271 -4.78 -32.99 -18.62
C LEU A 271 -4.32 -32.51 -17.27
N HIS A 272 -4.46 -31.19 -17.01
CA HIS A 272 -4.28 -30.61 -15.71
C HIS A 272 -5.60 -30.65 -14.95
N LYS A 273 -5.72 -31.54 -13.95
CA LYS A 273 -6.98 -31.87 -13.24
C LYS A 273 -7.63 -30.64 -12.58
N PRO A 274 -6.87 -29.74 -11.86
CA PRO A 274 -7.48 -28.60 -11.17
C PRO A 274 -8.14 -27.59 -12.11
N THR A 275 -7.55 -27.33 -13.28
CA THR A 275 -8.05 -26.31 -14.22
C THR A 275 -8.80 -26.90 -15.42
N GLY A 276 -8.77 -28.24 -15.60
CA GLY A 276 -9.38 -28.91 -16.76
C GLY A 276 -8.67 -28.62 -18.09
N ILE A 277 -7.51 -27.98 -18.09
CA ILE A 277 -6.75 -27.66 -19.31
C ILE A 277 -6.18 -28.93 -19.91
N VAL A 278 -6.41 -29.10 -21.22
CA VAL A 278 -5.87 -30.22 -22.02
C VAL A 278 -4.89 -29.66 -23.03
N VAL A 279 -3.69 -30.22 -23.07
CA VAL A 279 -2.67 -29.93 -24.08
C VAL A 279 -2.20 -31.25 -24.72
N GLY A 280 -1.85 -31.18 -26.00
CA GLY A 280 -1.35 -32.36 -26.73
C GLY A 280 -0.17 -31.96 -27.61
N CYS A 281 0.81 -32.86 -27.73
CA CYS A 281 1.94 -32.72 -28.62
C CYS A 281 2.23 -34.04 -29.35
N GLN A 282 2.37 -33.97 -30.68
CA GLN A 282 2.69 -35.11 -31.55
C GLN A 282 3.73 -34.77 -32.63
N THR A 283 4.42 -33.66 -32.47
CA THR A 283 5.31 -33.12 -33.53
C THR A 283 6.66 -33.82 -33.61
N GLN A 284 7.09 -34.45 -32.53
CA GLN A 284 8.40 -35.09 -32.43
C GLN A 284 8.27 -36.63 -32.52
N ARG A 285 9.35 -37.28 -32.93
CA ARG A 285 9.42 -38.77 -32.99
C ARG A 285 9.62 -39.40 -31.60
N SER A 286 10.13 -38.65 -30.65
CA SER A 286 10.39 -39.06 -29.29
C SER A 286 9.23 -38.70 -28.37
N GLN A 287 8.73 -39.71 -27.65
CA GLN A 287 7.68 -39.52 -26.61
C GLN A 287 8.12 -38.55 -25.52
N LEU A 288 9.43 -38.62 -25.12
CA LEU A 288 9.99 -37.73 -24.09
C LEU A 288 9.98 -36.26 -24.54
N GLN A 289 10.39 -35.98 -25.78
CA GLN A 289 10.38 -34.66 -26.34
C GLN A 289 8.94 -34.11 -26.47
N ASN A 290 7.97 -34.97 -26.87
CA ASN A 290 6.56 -34.57 -26.92
C ASN A 290 6.02 -34.24 -25.51
N LYS A 291 6.44 -34.99 -24.45
CA LYS A 291 6.09 -34.69 -23.06
C LYS A 291 6.65 -33.31 -22.65
N GLU A 292 7.92 -33.02 -22.94
CA GLU A 292 8.52 -31.73 -22.61
C GLU A 292 7.83 -30.57 -23.31
N TYR A 293 7.52 -30.70 -24.61
CA TYR A 293 6.78 -29.68 -25.35
C TYR A 293 5.36 -29.49 -24.81
N ALA A 294 4.65 -30.55 -24.50
CA ALA A 294 3.32 -30.47 -23.90
C ALA A 294 3.35 -29.81 -22.51
N MET A 295 4.37 -30.09 -21.68
CA MET A 295 4.57 -29.40 -20.40
C MET A 295 4.82 -27.90 -20.56
N ARG A 296 5.65 -27.49 -21.54
CA ARG A 296 5.85 -26.06 -21.84
C ARG A 296 4.55 -25.39 -22.28
N MET A 297 3.76 -26.05 -23.15
CA MET A 297 2.45 -25.53 -23.58
C MET A 297 1.48 -25.41 -22.42
N LEU A 298 1.46 -26.39 -21.51
CA LEU A 298 0.63 -26.32 -20.30
C LEU A 298 1.04 -25.14 -19.42
N LYS A 299 2.34 -24.97 -19.16
CA LYS A 299 2.87 -23.87 -18.38
C LYS A 299 2.48 -22.52 -18.99
N SER A 300 2.61 -22.35 -20.30
CA SER A 300 2.21 -21.11 -20.98
C SER A 300 0.71 -20.82 -20.87
N LYS A 301 -0.15 -21.84 -20.96
CA LYS A 301 -1.60 -21.66 -20.76
C LYS A 301 -2.00 -21.33 -19.33
N LEU A 302 -1.32 -21.92 -18.34
CA LEU A 302 -1.54 -21.58 -16.94
C LEU A 302 -1.09 -20.17 -16.63
N MET A 303 0.01 -19.72 -17.22
CA MET A 303 0.45 -18.31 -17.16
C MET A 303 -0.59 -17.35 -17.74
N GLU A 304 -1.13 -17.66 -18.91
CA GLU A 304 -2.16 -16.83 -19.53
C GLU A 304 -3.41 -16.70 -18.65
N ILE A 305 -3.85 -17.78 -18.01
CA ILE A 305 -5.00 -17.75 -17.09
C ILE A 305 -4.68 -16.90 -15.86
N LYS A 306 -3.52 -17.11 -15.24
CA LYS A 306 -3.08 -16.33 -14.09
C LYS A 306 -2.98 -14.82 -14.41
N GLN A 307 -2.47 -14.48 -15.59
CA GLN A 307 -2.46 -13.09 -16.05
C GLN A 307 -3.87 -12.53 -16.22
N ARG A 308 -4.79 -13.30 -16.78
CA ARG A 308 -6.19 -12.89 -16.94
C ARG A 308 -6.90 -12.71 -15.59
N GLU A 309 -6.68 -13.58 -14.64
CA GLU A 309 -7.21 -13.46 -13.27
C GLU A 309 -6.64 -12.22 -12.56
N ASN A 310 -5.34 -11.95 -12.72
CA ASN A 310 -4.71 -10.75 -12.18
C ASN A 310 -5.27 -9.48 -12.84
N LEU A 311 -5.49 -9.47 -14.15
CA LEU A 311 -6.12 -8.34 -14.85
C LEU A 311 -7.55 -8.11 -14.36
N GLN A 312 -8.34 -9.17 -14.12
CA GLN A 312 -9.67 -9.02 -13.54
C GLN A 312 -9.62 -8.46 -12.11
N LYS A 313 -8.71 -8.93 -11.26
CA LYS A 313 -8.48 -8.36 -9.93
C LYS A 313 -8.10 -6.89 -9.99
N ILE A 314 -7.24 -6.50 -10.93
CA ILE A 314 -6.86 -5.10 -11.16
C ILE A 314 -8.08 -4.28 -11.57
N ASP A 315 -8.91 -4.79 -12.47
CA ASP A 315 -10.13 -4.09 -12.93
C ASP A 315 -11.16 -3.98 -11.80
N ASP A 316 -11.31 -4.99 -10.95
CA ASP A 316 -12.17 -4.97 -9.77
C ASP A 316 -11.69 -3.94 -8.74
N ILE A 317 -10.36 -3.81 -8.53
CA ILE A 317 -9.75 -2.83 -7.63
C ILE A 317 -9.90 -1.40 -8.19
N LYS A 318 -9.72 -1.24 -9.51
CA LYS A 318 -9.89 0.07 -10.17
C LYS A 318 -11.31 0.59 -10.07
N GLY A 319 -12.30 -0.30 -9.93
CA GLY A 319 -13.71 0.05 -9.89
C GLY A 319 -14.21 0.66 -11.21
N VAL A 320 -15.38 1.28 -11.16
CA VAL A 320 -15.95 1.96 -12.32
C VAL A 320 -15.12 3.21 -12.61
N LYS A 321 -14.48 3.27 -13.79
CA LYS A 321 -13.82 4.50 -14.27
C LYS A 321 -14.85 5.62 -14.32
N THR A 322 -14.75 6.54 -13.39
CA THR A 322 -15.50 7.80 -13.45
C THR A 322 -14.76 8.78 -14.34
N ASP A 323 -15.46 9.45 -15.26
CA ASP A 323 -14.87 10.49 -16.09
C ASP A 323 -14.25 11.57 -15.20
N ILE A 324 -13.08 12.10 -15.62
CA ILE A 324 -12.34 13.13 -14.89
C ILE A 324 -13.05 14.48 -15.11
N GLU A 325 -14.25 14.61 -14.53
CA GLU A 325 -15.17 15.74 -14.72
C GLU A 325 -15.79 16.24 -13.41
N TRP A 326 -16.59 17.28 -13.54
CA TRP A 326 -17.38 17.85 -12.45
C TRP A 326 -18.31 16.79 -11.81
N GLY A 327 -18.20 16.65 -10.49
CA GLY A 327 -19.02 15.70 -9.71
C GLY A 327 -18.27 14.45 -9.23
N SER A 328 -17.14 14.10 -9.85
CA SER A 328 -16.35 12.92 -9.49
C SER A 328 -15.18 13.22 -8.54
N GLN A 329 -15.02 14.48 -8.10
CA GLN A 329 -13.89 14.86 -7.28
C GLN A 329 -13.99 14.33 -5.85
N ILE A 330 -12.90 13.73 -5.37
CA ILE A 330 -12.74 13.32 -3.97
C ILE A 330 -12.28 14.49 -3.09
N ARG A 331 -11.45 15.40 -3.63
CA ARG A 331 -10.91 16.55 -2.89
C ARG A 331 -10.79 17.79 -3.75
N SER A 332 -11.06 18.94 -3.13
CA SER A 332 -10.93 20.25 -3.75
C SER A 332 -9.85 21.07 -3.07
N TYR A 333 -9.00 21.71 -3.86
CA TYR A 333 -7.87 22.54 -3.42
C TYR A 333 -8.10 23.95 -3.96
N VAL A 334 -8.37 24.89 -3.05
CA VAL A 334 -8.68 26.29 -3.36
C VAL A 334 -7.53 27.17 -2.88
N PHE A 335 -6.91 27.91 -3.80
CA PHE A 335 -5.83 28.87 -3.49
C PHE A 335 -6.32 30.30 -3.47
N MET A 336 -7.47 30.60 -4.10
CA MET A 336 -8.04 31.94 -4.17
C MET A 336 -9.57 31.88 -4.28
N PRO A 337 -10.34 32.76 -3.62
CA PRO A 337 -9.95 33.94 -2.83
C PRO A 337 -9.55 33.62 -1.37
N TYR A 338 -9.72 32.39 -0.93
CA TYR A 338 -9.30 31.88 0.36
C TYR A 338 -8.53 30.57 0.11
N THR A 339 -7.73 30.13 1.10
CA THR A 339 -6.99 28.89 1.03
C THR A 339 -7.76 27.79 1.76
N LEU A 340 -8.00 26.65 1.09
CA LEU A 340 -8.73 25.52 1.65
C LEU A 340 -8.47 24.23 0.84
N ALA A 341 -8.09 23.16 1.49
CA ALA A 341 -8.20 21.81 0.96
C ALA A 341 -9.35 21.09 1.70
N LYS A 342 -10.32 20.54 0.96
CA LYS A 342 -11.49 19.88 1.54
C LYS A 342 -11.80 18.57 0.82
N ASP A 343 -11.90 17.49 1.58
CA ASP A 343 -12.37 16.19 1.10
C ASP A 343 -13.89 16.16 1.10
N THR A 344 -14.47 15.80 -0.03
CA THR A 344 -15.94 15.79 -0.22
C THR A 344 -16.60 14.58 0.41
N ARG A 345 -15.87 13.50 0.65
CA ARG A 345 -16.38 12.23 1.21
C ARG A 345 -16.50 12.27 2.72
N THR A 346 -15.49 12.84 3.38
CA THR A 346 -15.37 12.88 4.85
C THR A 346 -15.79 14.24 5.43
N GLY A 347 -15.78 15.30 4.61
CA GLY A 347 -15.96 16.68 5.04
C GLY A 347 -14.74 17.28 5.76
N PHE A 348 -13.66 16.52 5.94
CA PHE A 348 -12.42 17.00 6.56
C PHE A 348 -11.78 18.10 5.73
N GLU A 349 -11.25 19.15 6.39
CA GLU A 349 -10.68 20.32 5.70
C GLU A 349 -9.45 20.87 6.43
N ILE A 350 -8.49 21.38 5.63
CA ILE A 350 -7.28 22.06 6.08
C ILE A 350 -7.19 23.42 5.38
N THR A 351 -6.99 24.49 6.13
CA THR A 351 -6.89 25.86 5.60
C THR A 351 -5.48 26.19 5.11
N ASP A 352 -4.43 25.57 5.69
CA ASP A 352 -3.06 25.71 5.24
C ASP A 352 -2.79 24.81 4.02
N ILE A 353 -3.13 25.34 2.84
CA ILE A 353 -2.96 24.64 1.57
C ILE A 353 -1.49 24.37 1.24
N ASN A 354 -0.56 25.22 1.71
CA ASN A 354 0.87 25.05 1.44
C ASN A 354 1.41 23.82 2.18
N SER A 355 1.02 23.65 3.44
CA SER A 355 1.34 22.45 4.22
C SER A 355 0.82 21.19 3.52
N VAL A 356 -0.41 21.21 3.00
CA VAL A 356 -0.98 20.09 2.24
C VAL A 356 -0.14 19.77 0.98
N MET A 357 0.25 20.81 0.21
CA MET A 357 1.09 20.62 -0.99
C MET A 357 2.52 20.17 -0.67
N ASP A 358 2.96 20.36 0.56
CA ASP A 358 4.24 19.86 1.07
C ASP A 358 4.14 18.43 1.65
N GLY A 359 2.97 17.78 1.52
CA GLY A 359 2.77 16.38 1.87
C GLY A 359 1.99 16.13 3.17
N ASN A 360 1.50 17.18 3.85
CA ASN A 360 0.69 17.00 5.06
C ASN A 360 -0.76 16.60 4.70
N ILE A 361 -0.95 15.33 4.31
CA ILE A 361 -2.26 14.78 3.89
C ILE A 361 -2.82 13.74 4.86
N ASP A 362 -2.12 13.43 5.95
CA ASP A 362 -2.51 12.40 6.93
C ASP A 362 -3.90 12.62 7.49
N GLY A 363 -4.30 13.87 7.75
CA GLY A 363 -5.62 14.18 8.24
C GLY A 363 -6.74 13.72 7.30
N PHE A 364 -6.52 13.79 5.97
CA PHE A 364 -7.50 13.29 4.98
C PHE A 364 -7.52 11.76 4.95
N ILE A 365 -6.34 11.12 4.95
CA ILE A 365 -6.19 9.66 4.97
C ILE A 365 -6.89 9.10 6.21
N ASN A 366 -6.59 9.66 7.37
CA ASN A 366 -7.13 9.24 8.66
C ASN A 366 -8.65 9.39 8.74
N ALA A 367 -9.18 10.52 8.27
CA ALA A 367 -10.62 10.77 8.23
C ALA A 367 -11.34 9.74 7.33
N TYR A 368 -10.72 9.39 6.19
CA TYR A 368 -11.29 8.40 5.29
C TYR A 368 -11.27 6.99 5.88
N LEU A 369 -10.16 6.56 6.45
CA LEU A 369 -10.03 5.23 7.08
C LEU A 369 -11.03 5.07 8.24
N LYS A 370 -11.16 6.07 9.11
CA LYS A 370 -12.15 6.08 10.19
C LYS A 370 -13.60 5.99 9.66
N MET A 371 -13.90 6.71 8.57
CA MET A 371 -15.23 6.67 7.94
C MET A 371 -15.54 5.28 7.37
N THR A 372 -14.57 4.65 6.71
CA THR A 372 -14.75 3.34 6.04
C THR A 372 -14.93 2.24 7.08
N SER A 373 -14.09 2.20 8.11
CA SER A 373 -14.21 1.25 9.22
C SER A 373 -15.55 1.35 9.96
N SER A 374 -16.09 2.57 10.10
CA SER A 374 -17.41 2.76 10.72
C SER A 374 -18.56 2.20 9.88
N LYS A 375 -18.40 2.11 8.56
CA LYS A 375 -19.42 1.54 7.64
C LYS A 375 -19.38 0.02 7.56
N GLU A 376 -18.22 -0.59 7.76
CA GLU A 376 -18.08 -2.05 7.78
C GLU A 376 -18.63 -2.69 9.07
N ASN A 377 -18.81 -1.90 10.12
CA ASN A 377 -19.33 -2.35 11.42
C ASN A 377 -20.85 -2.18 11.56
N VAL A 378 -21.58 -1.73 10.53
CA VAL A 378 -23.04 -1.58 10.48
C VAL A 378 -23.64 -2.56 9.48
#